data_115b733b0de8c09f1b36c4cd43cbf8b3
#
_entry.id   115b733b0de8c09f1b36c4cd43cbf8b3
#
_cell.length_a   1.000
_cell.length_b   1.000
_cell.length_c   1.000
_cell.angle_alpha   90.00
_cell.angle_beta   90.00
_cell.angle_gamma   90.00
#
_symmetry.space_group_name_H-M   'P 1'
#
loop_
_entity.id
_entity.type
_entity.pdbx_description
1 polymer ?
#
loop_
_entity_poly.entity_id
_entity_poly.type
_entity_poly.pdbx_seq_one_letter_code
_entity_poly.pdbx_strand_id
1 'polypeptide(L)'
;MKVGFAIFSTATFNSEAVRFLATKADELGYDSLWMPEHVAFPVGFQSRYPYTPDGSFPGDINLDTPEPISVLHYVAALTKRIRLGTSIVILPLHHPLYIGKQMATLDVLSGGRAILGVGSGWLKEEFDALGLDFKTRGSRTNEAIEALRTVWRDNPSTYHGQHFNFGPLKSFPKPVHGNIPIHIGGHSPANAKRAARLGDGLMPGSTIDLAAEAYKMMKEECQRIGRNPAEIEFACACEKEVWAGGWKKLADSARRARDIGATRLSGPSTMFGLEWNPDAIARAMEAVANEVIAKIN
;
A
#
# COMPACT_ATOMS: atom_id res chain seq x y z
N MET A 1 -9.37 15.99 -2.85
CA MET A 1 -8.87 14.75 -2.23
C MET A 1 -8.39 13.80 -3.32
N LYS A 2 -7.23 13.16 -3.16
CA LYS A 2 -6.70 12.18 -4.11
C LYS A 2 -7.52 10.89 -4.07
N VAL A 3 -7.73 10.24 -5.22
CA VAL A 3 -8.43 8.94 -5.31
C VAL A 3 -7.51 7.94 -6.02
N GLY A 4 -7.23 6.83 -5.36
CA GLY A 4 -6.47 5.73 -5.91
C GLY A 4 -7.36 4.65 -6.53
N PHE A 5 -6.73 3.67 -7.16
CA PHE A 5 -7.32 2.44 -7.63
C PHE A 5 -6.48 1.25 -7.15
N ALA A 6 -7.10 0.19 -6.66
CA ALA A 6 -6.36 -0.97 -6.17
C ALA A 6 -6.66 -2.20 -7.03
N ILE A 7 -5.61 -2.84 -7.53
CA ILE A 7 -5.69 -4.13 -8.19
C ILE A 7 -5.30 -5.18 -7.15
N PHE A 8 -6.30 -5.90 -6.64
CA PHE A 8 -6.08 -7.07 -5.79
C PHE A 8 -6.15 -8.36 -6.61
N SER A 9 -6.00 -9.51 -5.95
CA SER A 9 -6.12 -10.81 -6.60
C SER A 9 -7.44 -10.90 -7.37
N THR A 10 -7.37 -11.32 -8.62
CA THR A 10 -8.52 -11.43 -9.52
C THR A 10 -8.57 -12.82 -10.12
N ALA A 11 -9.77 -13.30 -10.42
CA ALA A 11 -9.96 -14.56 -11.16
C ALA A 11 -9.33 -14.52 -12.58
N THR A 12 -8.93 -13.33 -13.05
CA THR A 12 -8.31 -13.13 -14.36
C THR A 12 -7.14 -12.18 -14.22
N PHE A 13 -5.99 -12.71 -13.78
CA PHE A 13 -4.73 -11.95 -13.80
C PHE A 13 -3.96 -12.30 -15.09
N ASN A 14 -3.85 -11.32 -15.99
CA ASN A 14 -3.03 -11.41 -17.18
C ASN A 14 -2.57 -10.02 -17.65
N SER A 15 -1.67 -9.99 -18.60
CA SER A 15 -1.08 -8.74 -19.11
C SER A 15 -2.10 -7.79 -19.74
N GLU A 16 -3.14 -8.31 -20.37
CA GLU A 16 -4.21 -7.51 -20.98
C GLU A 16 -5.07 -6.82 -19.93
N ALA A 17 -5.49 -7.56 -18.89
CA ALA A 17 -6.26 -7.03 -17.78
C ALA A 17 -5.50 -5.94 -17.03
N VAL A 18 -4.22 -6.18 -16.70
CA VAL A 18 -3.37 -5.19 -16.02
C VAL A 18 -3.19 -3.95 -16.90
N ARG A 19 -2.90 -4.12 -18.20
CA ARG A 19 -2.77 -3.02 -19.14
C ARG A 19 -4.04 -2.18 -19.17
N PHE A 20 -5.20 -2.82 -19.37
CA PHE A 20 -6.49 -2.14 -19.44
C PHE A 20 -6.76 -1.30 -18.18
N LEU A 21 -6.65 -1.91 -17.00
CA LEU A 21 -6.91 -1.23 -15.71
C LEU A 21 -5.95 -0.06 -15.48
N ALA A 22 -4.66 -0.27 -15.74
CA ALA A 22 -3.63 0.73 -15.49
C ALA A 22 -3.76 1.94 -16.43
N THR A 23 -3.92 1.70 -17.73
CA THR A 23 -4.06 2.79 -18.71
C THR A 23 -5.36 3.54 -18.52
N LYS A 24 -6.46 2.84 -18.27
CA LYS A 24 -7.76 3.49 -17.97
C LYS A 24 -7.71 4.34 -16.71
N ALA A 25 -7.07 3.87 -15.64
CA ALA A 25 -6.90 4.65 -14.41
C ALA A 25 -6.05 5.91 -14.63
N ASP A 26 -4.94 5.79 -15.39
CA ASP A 26 -4.10 6.93 -15.74
C ASP A 26 -4.84 7.97 -16.60
N GLU A 27 -5.61 7.52 -17.60
CA GLU A 27 -6.42 8.36 -18.49
C GLU A 27 -7.52 9.12 -17.73
N LEU A 28 -8.20 8.45 -16.81
CA LEU A 28 -9.30 9.01 -16.02
C LEU A 28 -8.85 9.91 -14.86
N GLY A 29 -7.54 10.05 -14.63
CA GLY A 29 -7.01 10.94 -13.61
C GLY A 29 -7.06 10.39 -12.18
N TYR A 30 -7.06 9.07 -12.03
CA TYR A 30 -6.77 8.48 -10.73
C TYR A 30 -5.36 8.89 -10.28
N ASP A 31 -5.20 9.19 -8.99
CA ASP A 31 -3.93 9.67 -8.45
C ASP A 31 -2.90 8.53 -8.31
N SER A 32 -3.35 7.35 -7.97
CA SER A 32 -2.45 6.23 -7.63
C SER A 32 -3.06 4.86 -7.91
N LEU A 33 -2.19 3.90 -8.22
CA LEU A 33 -2.52 2.48 -8.38
C LEU A 33 -1.82 1.68 -7.29
N TRP A 34 -2.54 0.74 -6.65
CA TRP A 34 -2.09 0.00 -5.49
C TRP A 34 -2.14 -1.51 -5.72
N MET A 35 -1.08 -2.20 -5.29
CA MET A 35 -0.95 -3.66 -5.38
C MET A 35 -0.67 -4.27 -4.01
N PRO A 36 -1.40 -5.31 -3.58
CA PRO A 36 -1.12 -6.05 -2.34
C PRO A 36 -0.04 -7.11 -2.53
N GLU A 37 0.44 -7.66 -1.41
CA GLU A 37 1.35 -8.80 -1.39
C GLU A 37 0.85 -9.91 -0.48
N HIS A 38 1.03 -11.14 -0.95
CA HIS A 38 1.34 -12.34 -0.20
C HIS A 38 2.37 -13.15 -1.00
N VAL A 39 3.41 -13.65 -0.34
CA VAL A 39 4.41 -14.51 -0.98
C VAL A 39 3.81 -15.88 -1.25
N ALA A 40 3.05 -16.39 -0.28
CA ALA A 40 2.31 -17.64 -0.38
C ALA A 40 1.19 -17.72 0.67
N PHE A 41 0.12 -18.45 0.35
CA PHE A 41 -0.90 -18.82 1.31
C PHE A 41 -0.71 -20.28 1.73
N PRO A 42 -0.24 -20.56 2.94
CA PRO A 42 -0.18 -21.93 3.47
C PRO A 42 -1.58 -22.55 3.58
N VAL A 43 -1.73 -23.79 3.10
CA VAL A 43 -3.03 -24.47 3.15
C VAL A 43 -3.40 -24.78 4.61
N GLY A 44 -4.62 -24.42 5.00
CA GLY A 44 -5.15 -24.68 6.34
C GLY A 44 -4.55 -23.83 7.45
N PHE A 45 -4.06 -22.63 7.13
CA PHE A 45 -3.58 -21.69 8.14
C PHE A 45 -4.61 -21.38 9.23
N GLN A 46 -4.14 -21.08 10.44
CA GLN A 46 -4.99 -20.78 11.61
C GLN A 46 -4.89 -19.33 12.06
N SER A 47 -3.98 -18.55 11.45
CA SER A 47 -3.83 -17.14 11.74
C SER A 47 -5.13 -16.37 11.45
N ARG A 48 -5.50 -15.47 12.35
CA ARG A 48 -6.72 -14.67 12.20
C ARG A 48 -6.44 -13.40 11.39
N TYR A 49 -7.29 -13.12 10.43
CA TYR A 49 -7.21 -11.90 9.64
C TYR A 49 -7.65 -10.67 10.46
N PRO A 50 -6.84 -9.61 10.55
CA PRO A 50 -7.09 -8.52 11.51
C PRO A 50 -8.16 -7.51 11.05
N TYR A 51 -8.68 -7.62 9.83
CA TYR A 51 -9.60 -6.64 9.24
C TYR A 51 -11.04 -7.15 9.11
N THR A 52 -11.33 -8.34 9.64
CA THR A 52 -12.68 -8.88 9.73
C THR A 52 -13.05 -9.17 11.19
N PRO A 53 -14.31 -8.96 11.60
CA PRO A 53 -14.72 -9.15 13.00
C PRO A 53 -14.54 -10.60 13.49
N ASP A 54 -14.80 -11.56 12.62
CA ASP A 54 -14.67 -12.99 12.90
C ASP A 54 -13.24 -13.53 12.73
N GLY A 55 -12.34 -12.74 12.16
CA GLY A 55 -10.94 -13.12 11.87
C GLY A 55 -10.79 -14.01 10.65
N SER A 56 -11.83 -14.20 9.84
CA SER A 56 -11.74 -14.94 8.58
C SER A 56 -11.07 -14.10 7.50
N PHE A 57 -10.22 -14.74 6.67
CA PHE A 57 -9.68 -14.07 5.49
C PHE A 57 -10.77 -13.99 4.42
N PRO A 58 -11.11 -12.79 3.91
CA PRO A 58 -12.24 -12.60 3.00
C PRO A 58 -11.92 -12.93 1.53
N GLY A 59 -10.66 -13.25 1.22
CA GLY A 59 -10.20 -13.60 -0.13
C GLY A 59 -10.24 -15.10 -0.40
N ASP A 60 -10.19 -15.46 -1.68
CA ASP A 60 -9.94 -16.82 -2.12
C ASP A 60 -8.43 -17.02 -2.31
N ILE A 61 -7.84 -17.95 -1.56
CA ILE A 61 -6.39 -18.25 -1.63
C ILE A 61 -5.97 -18.95 -2.93
N ASN A 62 -6.93 -19.38 -3.74
CA ASN A 62 -6.68 -19.97 -5.06
C ASN A 62 -6.61 -18.92 -6.19
N LEU A 63 -6.90 -17.67 -5.89
CA LEU A 63 -6.78 -16.60 -6.89
C LEU A 63 -5.33 -16.14 -7.04
N ASP A 64 -4.99 -15.72 -8.25
CA ASP A 64 -3.69 -15.15 -8.55
C ASP A 64 -3.39 -13.94 -7.65
N THR A 65 -2.30 -14.03 -6.89
CA THR A 65 -1.76 -12.94 -6.07
C THR A 65 -0.33 -12.66 -6.55
N PRO A 66 -0.17 -11.83 -7.59
CA PRO A 66 1.13 -11.59 -8.21
C PRO A 66 2.06 -10.78 -7.31
N GLU A 67 3.37 -10.89 -7.52
CA GLU A 67 4.37 -10.08 -6.85
C GLU A 67 4.18 -8.59 -7.23
N PRO A 68 3.91 -7.71 -6.27
CA PRO A 68 3.41 -6.36 -6.54
C PRO A 68 4.43 -5.48 -7.27
N ILE A 69 5.70 -5.54 -6.93
CA ILE A 69 6.71 -4.63 -7.49
C ILE A 69 6.97 -4.97 -8.96
N SER A 70 6.96 -6.25 -9.32
CA SER A 70 7.06 -6.69 -10.72
C SER A 70 5.91 -6.18 -11.57
N VAL A 71 4.68 -6.26 -11.05
CA VAL A 71 3.50 -5.71 -11.74
C VAL A 71 3.62 -4.19 -11.87
N LEU A 72 4.06 -3.49 -10.83
CA LEU A 72 4.23 -2.05 -10.87
C LEU A 72 5.31 -1.59 -11.88
N HIS A 73 6.35 -2.39 -12.14
CA HIS A 73 7.30 -2.12 -13.23
C HIS A 73 6.63 -2.20 -14.61
N TYR A 74 5.78 -3.23 -14.81
CA TYR A 74 5.00 -3.33 -16.04
C TYR A 74 4.04 -2.15 -16.21
N VAL A 75 3.33 -1.75 -15.15
CA VAL A 75 2.44 -0.59 -15.13
C VAL A 75 3.20 0.72 -15.37
N ALA A 76 4.42 0.85 -14.85
CA ALA A 76 5.26 2.04 -15.05
C ALA A 76 5.53 2.31 -16.54
N ALA A 77 5.75 1.25 -17.33
CA ALA A 77 5.98 1.35 -18.78
C ALA A 77 4.71 1.73 -19.56
N LEU A 78 3.52 1.48 -19.01
CA LEU A 78 2.23 1.70 -19.66
C LEU A 78 1.59 3.06 -19.32
N THR A 79 2.04 3.71 -18.26
CA THR A 79 1.40 4.89 -17.66
C THR A 79 2.38 6.06 -17.55
N LYS A 80 1.85 7.28 -17.42
CA LYS A 80 2.67 8.51 -17.39
C LYS A 80 2.51 9.35 -16.14
N ARG A 81 1.35 9.31 -15.47
CA ARG A 81 0.99 10.24 -14.37
C ARG A 81 0.68 9.53 -13.08
N ILE A 82 -0.03 8.41 -13.14
CA ILE A 82 -0.50 7.68 -11.97
C ILE A 82 0.67 7.23 -11.10
N ARG A 83 0.58 7.45 -9.80
CA ARG A 83 1.57 6.98 -8.83
C ARG A 83 1.43 5.48 -8.62
N LEU A 84 2.53 4.82 -8.30
CA LEU A 84 2.66 3.36 -8.27
C LEU A 84 2.99 2.92 -6.86
N GLY A 85 2.00 2.36 -6.18
CA GLY A 85 2.09 2.03 -4.76
C GLY A 85 1.87 0.56 -4.44
N THR A 86 2.48 0.09 -3.38
CA THR A 86 2.14 -1.19 -2.76
C THR A 86 1.14 -0.99 -1.61
N SER A 87 0.17 -1.90 -1.44
CA SER A 87 -0.84 -1.82 -0.39
C SER A 87 -1.18 -3.22 0.15
N ILE A 88 -0.21 -3.82 0.79
CA ILE A 88 1.11 -3.41 1.25
C ILE A 88 2.13 -4.50 0.91
N VAL A 89 3.43 -4.15 0.86
CA VAL A 89 4.52 -5.14 0.97
C VAL A 89 4.64 -5.58 2.44
N ILE A 90 4.70 -6.88 2.68
CA ILE A 90 4.95 -7.46 4.01
C ILE A 90 6.44 -7.35 4.29
N LEU A 91 6.88 -6.14 4.66
CA LEU A 91 8.29 -5.74 4.67
C LEU A 91 9.21 -6.68 5.48
N PRO A 92 8.81 -7.24 6.65
CA PRO A 92 9.68 -8.13 7.42
C PRO A 92 9.96 -9.49 6.75
N LEU A 93 9.24 -9.86 5.68
CA LEU A 93 9.55 -11.06 4.89
C LEU A 93 10.75 -10.86 3.96
N HIS A 94 11.15 -9.63 3.72
CA HIS A 94 12.16 -9.26 2.72
C HIS A 94 13.45 -8.74 3.35
N HIS A 95 14.55 -8.85 2.59
CA HIS A 95 15.78 -8.16 2.91
C HIS A 95 15.75 -6.73 2.35
N PRO A 96 16.03 -5.67 3.15
CA PRO A 96 15.89 -4.28 2.73
C PRO A 96 16.76 -3.90 1.52
N LEU A 97 17.90 -4.56 1.29
CA LEU A 97 18.72 -4.32 0.09
C LEU A 97 18.00 -4.69 -1.21
N TYR A 98 17.21 -5.80 -1.21
CA TYR A 98 16.44 -6.20 -2.40
C TYR A 98 15.27 -5.26 -2.64
N ILE A 99 14.43 -5.00 -1.63
CA ILE A 99 13.32 -4.05 -1.74
C ILE A 99 13.83 -2.65 -2.11
N GLY A 100 14.91 -2.21 -1.47
CA GLY A 100 15.53 -0.92 -1.76
C GLY A 100 15.98 -0.79 -3.21
N LYS A 101 16.56 -1.86 -3.77
CA LYS A 101 16.97 -1.93 -5.19
C LYS A 101 15.77 -1.91 -6.12
N GLN A 102 14.77 -2.77 -5.88
CA GLN A 102 13.57 -2.88 -6.70
C GLN A 102 12.81 -1.56 -6.73
N MET A 103 12.56 -0.96 -5.58
CA MET A 103 11.82 0.30 -5.47
C MET A 103 12.58 1.49 -6.10
N ALA A 104 13.90 1.58 -5.91
CA ALA A 104 14.70 2.63 -6.57
C ALA A 104 14.70 2.47 -8.09
N THR A 105 14.70 1.23 -8.59
CA THR A 105 14.58 0.94 -10.03
C THR A 105 13.20 1.35 -10.55
N LEU A 106 12.13 0.97 -9.85
CA LEU A 106 10.77 1.39 -10.19
C LEU A 106 10.65 2.93 -10.20
N ASP A 107 11.20 3.58 -9.20
CA ASP A 107 11.13 5.03 -9.07
C ASP A 107 11.81 5.75 -10.25
N VAL A 108 13.02 5.31 -10.62
CA VAL A 108 13.73 5.85 -11.79
C VAL A 108 12.98 5.58 -13.10
N LEU A 109 12.52 4.34 -13.33
CA LEU A 109 11.81 3.98 -14.55
C LEU A 109 10.45 4.67 -14.68
N SER A 110 9.83 5.00 -13.56
CA SER A 110 8.55 5.71 -13.52
C SER A 110 8.70 7.24 -13.47
N GLY A 111 9.92 7.78 -13.33
CA GLY A 111 10.15 9.23 -13.19
C GLY A 111 9.71 9.79 -11.84
N GLY A 112 9.94 9.06 -10.74
CA GLY A 112 9.65 9.52 -9.38
C GLY A 112 8.21 9.27 -8.91
N ARG A 113 7.50 8.28 -9.48
CA ARG A 113 6.10 7.98 -9.16
C ARG A 113 5.90 6.89 -8.11
N ALA A 114 6.97 6.26 -7.60
CA ALA A 114 6.87 5.16 -6.66
C ALA A 114 6.38 5.58 -5.26
N ILE A 115 5.61 4.70 -4.61
CA ILE A 115 5.25 4.77 -3.19
C ILE A 115 5.43 3.37 -2.61
N LEU A 116 6.15 3.24 -1.50
CA LEU A 116 6.28 1.98 -0.80
C LEU A 116 5.30 1.91 0.38
N GLY A 117 4.17 1.25 0.19
CA GLY A 117 3.29 0.90 1.30
C GLY A 117 3.76 -0.38 1.98
N VAL A 118 3.92 -0.35 3.30
CA VAL A 118 4.48 -1.46 4.07
C VAL A 118 3.59 -1.86 5.25
N GLY A 119 3.57 -3.16 5.54
CA GLY A 119 2.95 -3.74 6.73
C GLY A 119 3.85 -4.75 7.41
N SER A 120 3.47 -5.12 8.63
CA SER A 120 4.23 -6.12 9.42
C SER A 120 3.78 -7.56 9.19
N GLY A 121 2.72 -7.79 8.42
CA GLY A 121 2.15 -9.12 8.21
C GLY A 121 1.27 -9.63 9.35
N TRP A 122 0.34 -10.52 9.03
CA TRP A 122 -0.61 -11.12 9.96
C TRP A 122 -0.57 -12.66 9.93
N LEU A 123 -0.15 -13.25 8.82
CA LEU A 123 -0.18 -14.68 8.52
C LEU A 123 1.11 -15.36 9.04
N LYS A 124 1.06 -15.90 10.28
CA LYS A 124 2.23 -16.52 10.91
C LYS A 124 2.82 -17.64 10.07
N GLU A 125 1.96 -18.44 9.47
CA GLU A 125 2.37 -19.61 8.68
C GLU A 125 3.17 -19.24 7.42
N GLU A 126 2.96 -18.03 6.88
CA GLU A 126 3.78 -17.48 5.79
C GLU A 126 5.20 -17.16 6.26
N PHE A 127 5.34 -16.61 7.48
CA PHE A 127 6.66 -16.40 8.10
C PHE A 127 7.37 -17.71 8.37
N ASP A 128 6.65 -18.72 8.90
CA ASP A 128 7.21 -20.05 9.17
C ASP A 128 7.72 -20.71 7.89
N ALA A 129 6.98 -20.59 6.77
CA ALA A 129 7.38 -21.12 5.47
C ALA A 129 8.66 -20.47 4.93
N LEU A 130 8.94 -19.23 5.30
CA LEU A 130 10.15 -18.49 4.94
C LEU A 130 11.27 -18.60 5.98
N GLY A 131 11.07 -19.40 7.05
CA GLY A 131 12.06 -19.56 8.12
C GLY A 131 12.25 -18.31 9.00
N LEU A 132 11.23 -17.43 9.10
CA LEU A 132 11.29 -16.18 9.84
C LEU A 132 10.48 -16.25 11.13
N ASP A 133 11.02 -15.71 12.23
CA ASP A 133 10.29 -15.64 13.49
C ASP A 133 9.22 -14.52 13.42
N PHE A 134 7.96 -14.95 13.42
CA PHE A 134 6.78 -14.06 13.42
C PHE A 134 6.77 -13.05 14.57
N LYS A 135 7.36 -13.37 15.73
CA LYS A 135 7.41 -12.48 16.88
C LYS A 135 8.28 -11.25 16.62
N THR A 136 9.26 -11.36 15.74
CA THR A 136 10.18 -10.28 15.39
C THR A 136 9.65 -9.34 14.31
N ARG A 137 8.49 -9.62 13.70
CA ARG A 137 7.98 -8.88 12.55
C ARG A 137 7.90 -7.36 12.75
N GLY A 138 7.54 -6.92 13.97
CA GLY A 138 7.44 -5.49 14.28
C GLY A 138 8.78 -4.77 14.30
N SER A 139 9.80 -5.33 14.99
CA SER A 139 11.15 -4.79 15.04
C SER A 139 11.84 -4.89 13.69
N ARG A 140 11.70 -6.01 12.98
CA ARG A 140 12.22 -6.17 11.61
C ARG A 140 11.63 -5.12 10.65
N THR A 141 10.33 -4.81 10.77
CA THR A 141 9.72 -3.74 9.96
C THR A 141 10.36 -2.38 10.23
N ASN A 142 10.58 -2.03 11.50
CA ASN A 142 11.19 -0.75 11.87
C ASN A 142 12.62 -0.65 11.30
N GLU A 143 13.45 -1.65 11.55
CA GLU A 143 14.82 -1.68 11.05
C GLU A 143 14.89 -1.70 9.51
N ALA A 144 13.99 -2.43 8.85
CA ALA A 144 13.95 -2.45 7.39
C ALA A 144 13.64 -1.06 6.82
N ILE A 145 12.74 -0.29 7.43
CA ILE A 145 12.45 1.10 7.00
C ILE A 145 13.70 1.98 7.16
N GLU A 146 14.40 1.91 8.29
CA GLU A 146 15.63 2.68 8.53
C GLU A 146 16.76 2.28 7.55
N ALA A 147 16.92 0.98 7.33
CA ALA A 147 17.89 0.44 6.39
C ALA A 147 17.59 0.89 4.93
N LEU A 148 16.30 0.90 4.52
CA LEU A 148 15.87 1.43 3.22
C LEU A 148 16.24 2.91 3.05
N ARG A 149 15.96 3.74 4.06
CA ARG A 149 16.32 5.16 4.05
C ARG A 149 17.84 5.35 3.87
N THR A 150 18.63 4.54 4.58
CA THR A 150 20.10 4.54 4.49
C THR A 150 20.57 4.14 3.08
N VAL A 151 20.01 3.05 2.52
CA VAL A 151 20.36 2.57 1.17
C VAL A 151 20.02 3.61 0.09
N TRP A 152 18.93 4.32 0.22
CA TRP A 152 18.53 5.33 -0.76
C TRP A 152 19.34 6.64 -0.65
N ARG A 153 19.67 7.07 0.56
CA ARG A 153 20.35 8.35 0.82
C ARG A 153 21.85 8.26 0.70
N ASP A 154 22.47 7.27 1.35
CA ASP A 154 23.90 7.26 1.61
C ASP A 154 24.72 6.58 0.51
N ASN A 155 25.98 7.05 0.30
CA ASN A 155 26.92 6.47 -0.65
C ASN A 155 28.38 6.67 -0.17
N PRO A 156 29.07 5.65 0.36
CA PRO A 156 28.59 4.28 0.59
C PRO A 156 27.51 4.20 1.69
N SER A 157 26.69 3.16 1.63
CA SER A 157 25.66 2.87 2.63
C SER A 157 26.19 1.87 3.64
N THR A 158 25.90 2.12 4.93
CA THR A 158 26.23 1.21 6.05
C THR A 158 25.06 1.21 7.03
N TYR A 159 24.64 0.03 7.48
CA TYR A 159 23.60 -0.12 8.49
C TYR A 159 23.93 -1.23 9.46
N HIS A 160 23.77 -0.99 10.77
CA HIS A 160 24.01 -1.94 11.84
C HIS A 160 22.79 -1.98 12.77
N GLY A 161 21.98 -3.01 12.65
CA GLY A 161 20.81 -3.28 13.46
C GLY A 161 20.84 -4.67 14.06
N GLN A 162 19.76 -5.04 14.73
CA GLN A 162 19.59 -6.37 15.30
C GLN A 162 19.28 -7.43 14.24
N HIS A 163 18.51 -7.05 13.21
CA HIS A 163 18.02 -7.95 12.17
C HIS A 163 18.75 -7.80 10.83
N PHE A 164 19.29 -6.61 10.56
CA PHE A 164 19.95 -6.32 9.30
C PHE A 164 21.31 -5.66 9.55
N ASN A 165 22.36 -6.19 8.91
CA ASN A 165 23.71 -5.65 8.97
C ASN A 165 24.33 -5.66 7.60
N PHE A 166 24.85 -4.52 7.14
CA PHE A 166 25.58 -4.43 5.90
C PHE A 166 26.44 -3.17 5.82
N GLY A 167 27.41 -3.22 4.95
CA GLY A 167 28.21 -2.09 4.56
C GLY A 167 29.71 -2.20 4.90
N PRO A 168 30.47 -1.21 4.41
CA PRO A 168 30.07 -0.18 3.43
C PRO A 168 29.81 -0.79 2.04
N LEU A 169 28.70 -0.42 1.41
CA LEU A 169 28.36 -0.88 0.07
C LEU A 169 27.78 0.25 -0.80
N LYS A 170 27.83 0.07 -2.14
CA LYS A 170 27.23 0.99 -3.11
C LYS A 170 25.98 0.34 -3.72
N SER A 171 24.85 1.01 -3.60
CA SER A 171 23.58 0.58 -4.20
C SER A 171 23.04 1.69 -5.11
N PHE A 172 23.00 1.41 -6.41
CA PHE A 172 22.44 2.25 -7.46
C PHE A 172 21.40 1.47 -8.29
N PRO A 173 20.40 2.14 -8.92
CA PRO A 173 20.17 3.59 -8.89
C PRO A 173 19.77 4.08 -7.50
N LYS A 174 19.83 5.39 -7.30
CA LYS A 174 19.18 6.08 -6.19
C LYS A 174 17.79 6.54 -6.64
N PRO A 175 16.82 6.71 -5.73
CA PRO A 175 15.53 7.34 -6.06
C PRO A 175 15.70 8.72 -6.70
N VAL A 176 14.78 9.09 -7.60
CA VAL A 176 14.80 10.36 -8.37
C VAL A 176 14.90 11.58 -7.45
N HIS A 177 14.18 11.55 -6.32
CA HIS A 177 14.18 12.65 -5.35
C HIS A 177 14.97 12.32 -4.07
N GLY A 178 15.90 11.35 -4.13
CA GLY A 178 16.71 10.92 -2.99
C GLY A 178 15.96 10.10 -1.94
N ASN A 179 14.64 9.94 -2.07
CA ASN A 179 13.79 9.16 -1.18
C ASN A 179 12.52 8.70 -1.89
N ILE A 180 11.94 7.58 -1.43
CA ILE A 180 10.63 7.10 -1.85
C ILE A 180 9.70 7.20 -0.65
N PRO A 181 8.50 7.80 -0.77
CA PRO A 181 7.54 7.85 0.33
C PRO A 181 7.19 6.45 0.84
N ILE A 182 7.27 6.27 2.18
CA ILE A 182 6.93 5.02 2.85
C ILE A 182 5.61 5.21 3.61
N HIS A 183 4.57 4.50 3.19
CA HIS A 183 3.25 4.52 3.84
C HIS A 183 3.08 3.29 4.73
N ILE A 184 2.70 3.51 5.98
CA ILE A 184 2.53 2.44 6.97
C ILE A 184 1.08 1.92 6.93
N GLY A 185 0.93 0.64 6.62
CA GLY A 185 -0.35 -0.06 6.61
C GLY A 185 -0.79 -0.52 8.00
N GLY A 186 -2.13 -0.52 8.21
CA GLY A 186 -2.77 -1.05 9.41
C GLY A 186 -3.20 0.01 10.42
N HIS A 187 -4.21 -0.35 11.23
CA HIS A 187 -4.91 0.54 12.17
C HIS A 187 -4.51 0.33 13.64
N SER A 188 -3.60 -0.60 13.94
CA SER A 188 -3.18 -0.84 15.33
C SER A 188 -2.40 0.33 15.93
N PRO A 189 -2.38 0.48 17.28
CA PRO A 189 -1.56 1.49 17.93
C PRO A 189 -0.08 1.43 17.57
N ALA A 190 0.45 0.21 17.32
CA ALA A 190 1.84 0.02 16.91
C ALA A 190 2.09 0.60 15.50
N ASN A 191 1.13 0.44 14.57
CA ASN A 191 1.23 0.98 13.21
C ASN A 191 1.07 2.50 13.20
N ALA A 192 0.15 3.06 13.97
CA ALA A 192 -0.01 4.50 14.14
C ALA A 192 1.28 5.16 14.67
N LYS A 193 1.88 4.58 15.71
CA LYS A 193 3.17 5.06 16.25
C LYS A 193 4.32 4.90 15.24
N ARG A 194 4.35 3.81 14.48
CA ARG A 194 5.35 3.61 13.42
C ARG A 194 5.20 4.66 12.32
N ALA A 195 3.98 4.97 11.89
CA ALA A 195 3.72 6.03 10.92
C ALA A 195 4.23 7.39 11.42
N ALA A 196 3.97 7.72 12.68
CA ALA A 196 4.45 8.96 13.30
C ALA A 196 5.97 9.05 13.35
N ARG A 197 6.67 7.94 13.60
CA ARG A 197 8.13 7.92 13.78
C ARG A 197 8.92 7.74 12.48
N LEU A 198 8.45 6.88 11.59
CA LEU A 198 9.24 6.36 10.46
C LEU A 198 8.55 6.54 9.11
N GLY A 199 7.22 6.78 9.08
CA GLY A 199 6.44 6.85 7.85
C GLY A 199 6.34 8.25 7.24
N ASP A 200 6.02 8.29 5.94
CA ASP A 200 5.59 9.49 5.23
C ASP A 200 4.07 9.46 4.98
N GLY A 201 3.43 8.34 5.30
CA GLY A 201 1.98 8.16 5.22
C GLY A 201 1.46 7.10 6.18
N LEU A 202 0.16 7.17 6.49
CA LEU A 202 -0.61 6.18 7.23
C LEU A 202 -1.76 5.66 6.36
N MET A 203 -1.85 4.33 6.21
CA MET A 203 -2.87 3.61 5.44
C MET A 203 -3.56 2.57 6.33
N PRO A 204 -4.56 2.92 7.12
CA PRO A 204 -5.16 2.03 8.12
C PRO A 204 -5.78 0.75 7.54
N GLY A 205 -6.27 0.78 6.30
CA GLY A 205 -6.83 -0.41 5.63
C GLY A 205 -8.07 -0.98 6.30
N SER A 206 -8.96 -0.13 6.86
CA SER A 206 -10.11 -0.55 7.66
C SER A 206 -11.30 0.38 7.42
N THR A 207 -12.34 0.27 8.26
CA THR A 207 -13.47 1.21 8.25
C THR A 207 -13.01 2.65 8.52
N ILE A 208 -13.82 3.63 8.10
CA ILE A 208 -13.50 5.05 8.31
C ILE A 208 -13.34 5.36 9.80
N ASP A 209 -14.14 4.73 10.67
CA ASP A 209 -14.08 4.96 12.12
C ASP A 209 -12.75 4.45 12.72
N LEU A 210 -12.32 3.23 12.39
CA LEU A 210 -11.02 2.70 12.80
C LEU A 210 -9.84 3.49 12.19
N ALA A 211 -10.03 4.01 10.98
CA ALA A 211 -9.04 4.89 10.35
C ALA A 211 -8.91 6.22 11.12
N ALA A 212 -10.03 6.80 11.57
CA ALA A 212 -10.04 8.02 12.39
C ALA A 212 -9.33 7.80 13.73
N GLU A 213 -9.55 6.65 14.38
CA GLU A 213 -8.85 6.29 15.63
C GLU A 213 -7.34 6.14 15.40
N ALA A 214 -6.94 5.44 14.35
CA ALA A 214 -5.53 5.28 14.00
C ALA A 214 -4.86 6.64 13.70
N TYR A 215 -5.55 7.53 13.00
CA TYR A 215 -5.07 8.88 12.72
C TYR A 215 -4.93 9.72 13.98
N LYS A 216 -5.89 9.63 14.92
CA LYS A 216 -5.78 10.27 16.22
C LYS A 216 -4.56 9.80 17.00
N MET A 217 -4.35 8.48 17.11
CA MET A 217 -3.18 7.90 17.78
C MET A 217 -1.86 8.34 17.12
N MET A 218 -1.83 8.42 15.78
CA MET A 218 -0.65 8.91 15.06
C MET A 218 -0.36 10.37 15.38
N LYS A 219 -1.38 11.25 15.41
CA LYS A 219 -1.21 12.67 15.80
C LYS A 219 -0.71 12.84 17.22
N GLU A 220 -1.24 12.08 18.16
CA GLU A 220 -0.80 12.08 19.56
C GLU A 220 0.68 11.69 19.68
N GLU A 221 1.11 10.67 18.95
CA GLU A 221 2.52 10.29 18.92
C GLU A 221 3.39 11.35 18.24
N CYS A 222 2.93 11.98 17.17
CA CYS A 222 3.63 13.10 16.54
C CYS A 222 3.85 14.25 17.53
N GLN A 223 2.83 14.64 18.29
CA GLN A 223 2.94 15.66 19.34
C GLN A 223 3.97 15.27 20.39
N ARG A 224 3.96 13.99 20.83
CA ARG A 224 4.90 13.48 21.83
C ARG A 224 6.37 13.54 21.39
N ILE A 225 6.64 13.35 20.07
CA ILE A 225 8.01 13.36 19.53
C ILE A 225 8.39 14.68 18.85
N GLY A 226 7.53 15.68 18.85
CA GLY A 226 7.78 17.00 18.25
C GLY A 226 7.75 17.00 16.71
N ARG A 227 7.08 16.03 16.06
CA ARG A 227 6.90 15.99 14.61
C ARG A 227 5.58 16.63 14.19
N ASN A 228 5.59 17.37 13.07
CA ASN A 228 4.37 17.93 12.51
C ASN A 228 3.54 16.82 11.84
N PRO A 229 2.31 16.51 12.30
CA PRO A 229 1.48 15.47 11.72
C PRO A 229 1.02 15.78 10.28
N ALA A 230 1.05 17.04 9.84
CA ALA A 230 0.73 17.41 8.47
C ALA A 230 1.75 16.93 7.43
N GLU A 231 2.95 16.50 7.86
CA GLU A 231 3.96 15.88 7.01
C GLU A 231 3.63 14.43 6.65
N ILE A 232 2.62 13.82 7.30
CA ILE A 232 2.24 12.43 7.12
C ILE A 232 0.94 12.37 6.32
N GLU A 233 1.01 11.84 5.11
CA GLU A 233 -0.18 11.64 4.28
C GLU A 233 -1.12 10.64 4.97
N PHE A 234 -2.42 10.99 5.07
CA PHE A 234 -3.42 10.11 5.62
C PHE A 234 -4.32 9.56 4.50
N ALA A 235 -4.27 8.24 4.29
CA ALA A 235 -5.07 7.54 3.31
C ALA A 235 -6.14 6.67 3.99
N CYS A 236 -7.41 6.82 3.60
CA CYS A 236 -8.49 5.92 4.01
C CYS A 236 -8.75 4.86 2.95
N ALA A 237 -9.10 3.65 3.38
CA ALA A 237 -9.66 2.64 2.49
C ALA A 237 -11.10 2.99 2.13
N CYS A 238 -11.53 2.55 0.95
CA CYS A 238 -12.94 2.54 0.57
C CYS A 238 -13.62 1.33 1.24
N GLU A 239 -14.73 1.54 1.93
CA GLU A 239 -15.47 0.47 2.59
C GLU A 239 -16.10 -0.48 1.55
N LYS A 240 -16.11 -1.80 1.85
CA LYS A 240 -16.60 -2.85 0.93
C LYS A 240 -18.04 -2.63 0.50
N GLU A 241 -18.89 -2.19 1.41
CA GLU A 241 -20.32 -1.94 1.20
C GLU A 241 -20.57 -0.79 0.21
N VAL A 242 -19.61 0.08 0.06
CA VAL A 242 -19.66 1.23 -0.86
C VAL A 242 -19.69 0.77 -2.32
N TRP A 243 -18.99 -0.30 -2.66
CA TRP A 243 -19.00 -0.86 -4.00
C TRP A 243 -20.34 -1.47 -4.41
N ALA A 244 -20.93 -2.24 -3.50
CA ALA A 244 -22.24 -2.85 -3.72
C ALA A 244 -23.37 -1.81 -3.81
N GLY A 245 -23.14 -0.59 -3.30
CA GLY A 245 -24.16 0.46 -3.21
C GLY A 245 -24.09 1.57 -4.25
N GLY A 246 -23.13 1.50 -5.18
CA GLY A 246 -22.98 2.46 -6.28
C GLY A 246 -22.28 3.78 -5.89
N TRP A 247 -22.11 4.64 -6.89
CA TRP A 247 -21.28 5.85 -6.86
C TRP A 247 -21.67 6.90 -5.83
N LYS A 248 -22.94 6.99 -5.49
CA LYS A 248 -23.41 7.91 -4.45
C LYS A 248 -22.81 7.56 -3.09
N LYS A 249 -22.78 6.27 -2.74
CA LYS A 249 -22.15 5.80 -1.50
C LYS A 249 -20.64 6.02 -1.51
N LEU A 250 -19.99 5.88 -2.66
CA LEU A 250 -18.56 6.18 -2.79
C LEU A 250 -18.28 7.66 -2.54
N ALA A 251 -19.09 8.56 -3.10
CA ALA A 251 -18.96 10.00 -2.87
C ALA A 251 -19.20 10.36 -1.39
N ASP A 252 -20.16 9.71 -0.73
CA ASP A 252 -20.41 9.90 0.70
C ASP A 252 -19.25 9.38 1.55
N SER A 253 -18.72 8.19 1.25
CA SER A 253 -17.53 7.64 1.90
C SER A 253 -16.33 8.55 1.74
N ALA A 254 -16.12 9.10 0.56
CA ALA A 254 -15.04 10.03 0.28
C ALA A 254 -15.17 11.35 1.06
N ARG A 255 -16.41 11.88 1.22
CA ARG A 255 -16.65 13.05 2.07
C ARG A 255 -16.36 12.75 3.53
N ARG A 256 -16.87 11.63 4.07
CA ARG A 256 -16.58 11.19 5.44
C ARG A 256 -15.07 11.03 5.68
N ALA A 257 -14.36 10.40 4.73
CA ALA A 257 -12.91 10.27 4.82
C ALA A 257 -12.20 11.63 4.87
N ARG A 258 -12.62 12.59 4.04
CA ARG A 258 -12.10 13.97 4.07
C ARG A 258 -12.39 14.67 5.39
N ASP A 259 -13.59 14.49 5.95
CA ASP A 259 -14.01 15.15 7.18
C ASP A 259 -13.20 14.68 8.40
N ILE A 260 -12.67 13.46 8.38
CA ILE A 260 -11.72 12.98 9.39
C ILE A 260 -10.25 13.34 9.08
N GLY A 261 -10.00 14.07 8.00
CA GLY A 261 -8.67 14.58 7.63
C GLY A 261 -7.91 13.74 6.62
N ALA A 262 -8.55 12.76 5.96
CA ALA A 262 -7.89 12.00 4.91
C ALA A 262 -7.61 12.88 3.69
N THR A 263 -6.41 12.76 3.15
CA THR A 263 -5.97 13.43 1.93
C THR A 263 -6.07 12.54 0.70
N ARG A 264 -6.21 11.21 0.95
CA ARG A 264 -6.36 10.18 -0.08
C ARG A 264 -7.44 9.16 0.30
N LEU A 265 -8.25 8.78 -0.66
CA LEU A 265 -9.02 7.54 -0.63
C LEU A 265 -8.24 6.51 -1.42
N SER A 266 -7.91 5.35 -0.81
CA SER A 266 -7.15 4.27 -1.48
C SER A 266 -7.94 3.64 -2.63
N GLY A 267 -9.19 4.01 -2.73
CA GLY A 267 -10.06 3.82 -3.86
C GLY A 267 -10.64 2.44 -4.00
N PRO A 268 -11.36 2.31 -5.08
CA PRO A 268 -11.99 1.08 -5.46
C PRO A 268 -10.97 -0.03 -5.74
N SER A 269 -11.40 -1.25 -5.50
CA SER A 269 -10.57 -2.45 -5.62
C SER A 269 -11.26 -3.50 -6.49
N THR A 270 -10.49 -4.20 -7.31
CA THR A 270 -10.97 -5.36 -8.06
C THR A 270 -11.34 -6.55 -7.16
N MET A 271 -10.94 -6.55 -5.87
CA MET A 271 -11.21 -7.61 -4.91
C MET A 271 -12.69 -7.85 -4.61
N PHE A 272 -13.57 -6.91 -4.94
CA PHE A 272 -14.98 -6.95 -4.53
C PHE A 272 -15.92 -7.51 -5.61
N GLY A 273 -15.52 -8.62 -6.28
CA GLY A 273 -16.44 -9.46 -7.02
C GLY A 273 -16.89 -8.90 -8.38
N LEU A 274 -16.10 -8.05 -8.99
CA LEU A 274 -16.28 -7.74 -10.40
C LEU A 274 -15.79 -8.94 -11.23
N GLU A 275 -16.70 -9.69 -11.81
CA GLU A 275 -16.35 -10.58 -12.91
C GLU A 275 -15.60 -9.78 -13.99
N TRP A 276 -14.60 -10.39 -14.61
CA TRP A 276 -13.85 -9.72 -15.66
C TRP A 276 -14.77 -9.38 -16.85
N ASN A 277 -15.18 -8.13 -16.88
CA ASN A 277 -15.93 -7.52 -17.97
C ASN A 277 -15.36 -6.12 -18.20
N PRO A 278 -14.48 -5.95 -19.20
CA PRO A 278 -13.82 -4.68 -19.47
C PRO A 278 -14.76 -3.49 -19.62
N ASP A 279 -15.89 -3.68 -20.30
CA ASP A 279 -16.88 -2.59 -20.50
C ASP A 279 -17.57 -2.19 -19.20
N ALA A 280 -17.94 -3.16 -18.37
CA ALA A 280 -18.56 -2.88 -17.08
C ALA A 280 -17.55 -2.18 -16.13
N ILE A 281 -16.31 -2.65 -16.13
CA ILE A 281 -15.23 -2.05 -15.33
C ILE A 281 -14.91 -0.63 -15.84
N ALA A 282 -14.84 -0.41 -17.14
CA ALA A 282 -14.62 0.93 -17.72
C ALA A 282 -15.71 1.91 -17.28
N ARG A 283 -16.99 1.53 -17.43
CA ARG A 283 -18.12 2.36 -16.97
C ARG A 283 -18.03 2.66 -15.48
N ALA A 284 -17.64 1.66 -14.71
CA ALA A 284 -17.45 1.81 -13.28
C ALA A 284 -16.34 2.83 -12.94
N MET A 285 -15.19 2.72 -13.57
CA MET A 285 -14.06 3.64 -13.39
C MET A 285 -14.42 5.06 -13.86
N GLU A 286 -15.11 5.21 -14.99
CA GLU A 286 -15.59 6.50 -15.50
C GLU A 286 -16.58 7.16 -14.55
N ALA A 287 -17.51 6.39 -13.98
CA ALA A 287 -18.44 6.91 -12.99
C ALA A 287 -17.72 7.42 -11.73
N VAL A 288 -16.70 6.71 -11.23
CA VAL A 288 -15.85 7.20 -10.12
C VAL A 288 -15.13 8.49 -10.52
N ALA A 289 -14.57 8.56 -11.72
CA ALA A 289 -13.88 9.75 -12.18
C ALA A 289 -14.83 10.97 -12.23
N ASN A 290 -16.02 10.80 -12.78
CA ASN A 290 -17.00 11.88 -12.95
C ASN A 290 -17.69 12.28 -11.66
N GLU A 291 -18.05 11.31 -10.80
CA GLU A 291 -18.87 11.54 -9.61
C GLU A 291 -18.06 11.79 -8.34
N VAL A 292 -16.82 11.29 -8.29
CA VAL A 292 -15.96 11.41 -7.11
C VAL A 292 -14.76 12.29 -7.40
N ILE A 293 -13.90 11.92 -8.35
CA ILE A 293 -12.64 12.66 -8.59
C ILE A 293 -12.92 14.10 -9.01
N ALA A 294 -13.85 14.32 -9.94
CA ALA A 294 -14.18 15.67 -10.43
C ALA A 294 -14.91 16.55 -9.40
N LYS A 295 -15.64 15.96 -8.43
CA LYS A 295 -16.51 16.71 -7.50
C LYS A 295 -15.97 16.86 -6.09
N ILE A 296 -14.90 16.14 -5.73
CA ILE A 296 -14.32 16.15 -4.38
C ILE A 296 -13.15 17.14 -4.25
N ASN A 297 -12.62 17.63 -5.34
CA ASN A 297 -11.56 18.64 -5.36
C ASN A 297 -12.07 20.06 -5.10
#